data_97d700149cd1eaf3d2c7f295fa583eb7
#
_entry.id   97d700149cd1eaf3d2c7f295fa583eb7
#
_cell.length_a   1.000
_cell.length_b   1.000
_cell.length_c   1.000
_cell.angle_alpha   90.00
_cell.angle_beta   90.00
_cell.angle_gamma   90.00
#
_symmetry.space_group_name_H-M   'P 1'
#
loop_
_entity.id
_entity.type
_entity.pdbx_description
1 polymer ?
#
loop_
_entity_poly.entity_id
_entity_poly.type
_entity_poly.pdbx_seq_one_letter_code
_entity_poly.pdbx_strand_id
1 'polypeptide(L)'
;TVIVTLLSLRVAQKLKLKEEALRKIAIGCLLHDLGIRYITVPYINCDTENNSKSEVFEFRKHTILAYSALEGEEWIDPVSKKMILSHHERKDGSGFPLKQRTKEIECNILQVCDTFDCLISGMECKRTGIQQALEYLIETADILFERKIVKIIQKMVAYYPVGTRVRLNTGEVGVVICQTSNSIRPVIAVFDEKNEITDVTYNLMKNKKISILQVV
;
A
#
# COMPACT_ATOMS: atom_id res chain seq x y z
N THR A 1 2.60 10.18 -2.26
CA THR A 1 2.93 10.87 -0.97
C THR A 1 1.69 11.16 -0.12
N VAL A 2 0.64 11.89 -0.63
CA VAL A 2 -0.57 12.23 0.18
C VAL A 2 -1.34 10.97 0.61
N ILE A 3 -1.56 10.03 -0.30
CA ILE A 3 -2.25 8.75 0.00
C ILE A 3 -1.47 7.96 1.04
N VAL A 4 -0.16 7.83 0.88
CA VAL A 4 0.72 7.17 1.85
C VAL A 4 0.59 7.81 3.24
N THR A 5 0.58 9.16 3.31
CA THR A 5 0.43 9.89 4.56
C THR A 5 -0.90 9.58 5.24
N LEU A 6 -2.02 9.67 4.51
CA LEU A 6 -3.34 9.38 5.05
C LEU A 6 -3.48 7.93 5.53
N LEU A 7 -2.97 6.98 4.74
CA LEU A 7 -2.99 5.56 5.10
C LEU A 7 -2.15 5.30 6.35
N SER A 8 -0.94 5.85 6.42
CA SER A 8 -0.03 5.73 7.56
C SER A 8 -0.64 6.29 8.84
N LEU A 9 -1.24 7.48 8.77
CA LEU A 9 -1.94 8.08 9.92
C LEU A 9 -3.11 7.23 10.39
N ARG A 10 -3.90 6.66 9.47
CA ARG A 10 -5.00 5.74 9.82
C ARG A 10 -4.50 4.46 10.48
N VAL A 11 -3.40 3.88 10.00
CA VAL A 11 -2.75 2.73 10.64
C VAL A 11 -2.27 3.10 12.04
N ALA A 12 -1.59 4.22 12.19
CA ALA A 12 -1.11 4.72 13.48
C ALA A 12 -2.23 4.94 14.51
N GLN A 13 -3.38 5.50 14.06
CA GLN A 13 -4.58 5.64 14.90
C GLN A 13 -5.15 4.28 15.33
N LYS A 14 -5.19 3.29 14.43
CA LYS A 14 -5.62 1.91 14.76
C LYS A 14 -4.67 1.23 15.75
N LEU A 15 -3.39 1.60 15.73
CA LEU A 15 -2.39 1.18 16.71
C LEU A 15 -2.46 1.98 18.01
N LYS A 16 -3.32 3.01 18.10
CA LYS A 16 -3.47 3.91 19.25
C LYS A 16 -2.18 4.64 19.61
N LEU A 17 -1.40 5.04 18.60
CA LEU A 17 -0.21 5.85 18.82
C LEU A 17 -0.58 7.25 19.30
N LYS A 18 0.29 7.87 20.11
CA LYS A 18 0.10 9.21 20.64
C LYS A 18 0.22 10.27 19.55
N GLU A 19 -0.34 11.45 19.79
CA GLU A 19 -0.34 12.58 18.85
C GLU A 19 1.08 12.96 18.38
N GLU A 20 2.06 12.91 19.27
CA GLU A 20 3.46 13.16 18.91
C GLU A 20 3.96 12.21 17.81
N ALA A 21 3.68 10.90 17.92
CA ALA A 21 4.02 9.92 16.89
C ALA A 21 3.26 10.17 15.58
N LEU A 22 2.00 10.60 15.65
CA LEU A 22 1.23 10.97 14.46
C LEU A 22 1.85 12.15 13.71
N ARG A 23 2.36 13.17 14.42
CA ARG A 23 3.08 14.30 13.81
C ARG A 23 4.36 13.84 13.12
N LYS A 24 5.17 13.00 13.78
CA LYS A 24 6.39 12.41 13.21
C LYS A 24 6.08 11.62 11.93
N ILE A 25 5.04 10.79 11.97
CA ILE A 25 4.58 10.02 10.80
C ILE A 25 4.13 10.94 9.67
N ALA A 26 3.35 11.98 9.97
CA ALA A 26 2.87 12.91 8.94
C ALA A 26 4.04 13.58 8.21
N ILE A 27 5.00 14.13 8.95
CA ILE A 27 6.17 14.80 8.38
C ILE A 27 7.03 13.80 7.59
N GLY A 28 7.36 12.64 8.18
CA GLY A 28 8.14 11.61 7.52
C GLY A 28 7.49 11.14 6.22
N CYS A 29 6.19 10.86 6.23
CA CYS A 29 5.45 10.45 5.03
C CYS A 29 5.34 11.55 3.96
N LEU A 30 5.17 12.81 4.34
CA LEU A 30 5.08 13.91 3.36
C LEU A 30 6.41 14.16 2.64
N LEU A 31 7.52 13.86 3.28
CA LEU A 31 8.85 14.20 2.79
C LEU A 31 9.67 13.00 2.29
N HIS A 32 9.19 11.75 2.45
CA HIS A 32 9.99 10.55 2.18
C HIS A 32 10.52 10.50 0.74
N ASP A 33 9.72 10.94 -0.23
CA ASP A 33 10.01 10.92 -1.66
C ASP A 33 10.63 12.23 -2.19
N LEU A 34 10.99 13.18 -1.33
CA LEU A 34 11.55 14.46 -1.78
C LEU A 34 12.75 14.27 -2.71
N GLY A 35 13.54 13.21 -2.50
CA GLY A 35 14.71 12.89 -3.28
C GLY A 35 14.44 12.47 -4.72
N ILE A 36 13.22 12.04 -5.07
CA ILE A 36 12.84 11.66 -6.43
C ILE A 36 13.04 12.82 -7.42
N ARG A 37 12.85 14.05 -6.98
CA ARG A 37 13.11 15.24 -7.82
C ARG A 37 14.55 15.38 -8.33
N TYR A 38 15.49 14.66 -7.75
CA TYR A 38 16.91 14.70 -8.09
C TYR A 38 17.39 13.50 -8.91
N ILE A 39 16.54 12.51 -9.15
CA ILE A 39 16.86 11.36 -9.99
C ILE A 39 16.41 11.59 -11.43
N THR A 40 17.10 10.95 -12.37
CA THR A 40 16.85 11.12 -13.82
C THR A 40 16.31 9.86 -14.50
N VAL A 41 16.26 8.75 -13.77
CA VAL A 41 15.77 7.47 -14.31
C VAL A 41 14.24 7.38 -14.22
N PRO A 42 13.57 6.72 -15.17
CA PRO A 42 12.14 6.47 -15.10
C PRO A 42 11.79 5.65 -13.84
N TYR A 43 10.71 6.00 -13.17
CA TYR A 43 10.26 5.31 -11.95
C TYR A 43 8.75 5.05 -11.90
N ILE A 44 7.99 5.44 -12.93
CA ILE A 44 6.54 5.21 -12.99
C ILE A 44 6.25 4.07 -13.96
N ASN A 45 5.49 3.07 -13.49
CA ASN A 45 5.05 1.90 -14.24
C ASN A 45 6.20 1.16 -14.94
N CYS A 46 7.35 1.14 -14.27
CA CYS A 46 8.57 0.51 -14.79
C CYS A 46 8.50 -1.01 -14.60
N ASP A 47 8.99 -1.73 -15.60
CA ASP A 47 9.30 -3.14 -15.46
C ASP A 47 10.70 -3.26 -14.81
N THR A 48 10.73 -3.36 -13.48
CA THR A 48 11.98 -3.40 -12.71
C THR A 48 12.84 -4.61 -13.01
N GLU A 49 12.27 -5.67 -13.60
CA GLU A 49 13.02 -6.86 -14.04
C GLU A 49 13.91 -6.53 -15.25
N ASN A 50 13.52 -5.52 -16.04
CA ASN A 50 14.27 -5.07 -17.22
C ASN A 50 15.18 -3.87 -16.96
N ASN A 51 15.13 -3.28 -15.76
CA ASN A 51 16.03 -2.17 -15.42
C ASN A 51 17.47 -2.66 -15.28
N SER A 52 18.40 -1.89 -15.83
CA SER A 52 19.82 -2.13 -15.62
C SER A 52 20.19 -1.93 -14.14
N LYS A 53 21.26 -2.58 -13.69
CA LYS A 53 21.79 -2.40 -12.34
C LYS A 53 22.11 -0.93 -12.02
N SER A 54 22.52 -0.15 -13.03
CA SER A 54 22.82 1.27 -12.91
C SER A 54 21.55 2.10 -12.65
N GLU A 55 20.45 1.82 -13.36
CA GLU A 55 19.17 2.50 -13.17
C GLU A 55 18.59 2.20 -11.80
N VAL A 56 18.61 0.93 -11.37
CA VAL A 56 18.19 0.54 -10.02
C VAL A 56 19.01 1.25 -8.95
N PHE A 57 20.33 1.34 -9.13
CA PHE A 57 21.20 2.05 -8.20
C PHE A 57 20.90 3.55 -8.18
N GLU A 58 20.69 4.18 -9.33
CA GLU A 58 20.36 5.60 -9.44
C GLU A 58 19.03 5.90 -8.77
N PHE A 59 18.00 5.07 -9.01
CA PHE A 59 16.72 5.23 -8.35
C PHE A 59 16.84 5.16 -6.83
N ARG A 60 17.57 4.17 -6.30
CA ARG A 60 17.73 3.96 -4.84
C ARG A 60 18.38 5.14 -4.11
N LYS A 61 19.06 6.04 -4.82
CA LYS A 61 19.66 7.23 -4.22
C LYS A 61 18.61 8.21 -3.67
N HIS A 62 17.36 8.18 -4.13
CA HIS A 62 16.34 9.15 -3.69
C HIS A 62 16.20 9.20 -2.17
N THR A 63 16.32 8.06 -1.47
CA THR A 63 16.23 8.01 0.00
C THR A 63 17.34 8.81 0.67
N ILE A 64 18.59 8.63 0.19
CA ILE A 64 19.75 9.33 0.71
C ILE A 64 19.69 10.81 0.33
N LEU A 65 19.28 11.14 -0.90
CA LEU A 65 19.15 12.52 -1.38
C LEU A 65 18.08 13.28 -0.59
N ALA A 66 16.92 12.65 -0.30
CA ALA A 66 15.90 13.24 0.56
C ALA A 66 16.43 13.48 1.98
N TYR A 67 17.11 12.51 2.56
CA TYR A 67 17.70 12.63 3.89
C TYR A 67 18.75 13.75 3.94
N SER A 68 19.71 13.76 3.02
CA SER A 68 20.77 14.77 2.97
C SER A 68 20.24 16.18 2.78
N ALA A 69 19.15 16.36 2.02
CA ALA A 69 18.51 17.65 1.85
C ALA A 69 17.84 18.16 3.14
N LEU A 70 17.52 17.28 4.08
CA LEU A 70 16.72 17.57 5.28
C LEU A 70 17.46 17.33 6.60
N GLU A 71 18.67 16.75 6.58
CA GLU A 71 19.39 16.39 7.81
C GLU A 71 19.71 17.57 8.72
N GLY A 72 19.96 18.74 8.14
CA GLY A 72 20.23 19.99 8.87
C GLY A 72 18.98 20.70 9.42
N GLU A 73 17.77 20.27 9.06
CA GLU A 73 16.52 20.92 9.46
C GLU A 73 16.16 20.58 10.91
N GLU A 74 16.35 21.50 11.84
CA GLU A 74 16.12 21.28 13.28
C GLU A 74 14.64 21.04 13.64
N TRP A 75 13.70 21.57 12.84
CA TRP A 75 12.27 21.40 13.07
C TRP A 75 11.74 19.98 12.73
N ILE A 76 12.54 19.18 12.01
CA ILE A 76 12.19 17.79 11.67
C ILE A 76 12.73 16.85 12.74
N ASP A 77 11.81 16.11 13.37
CA ASP A 77 12.16 15.12 14.39
C ASP A 77 13.11 14.04 13.83
N PRO A 78 14.11 13.58 14.60
CA PRO A 78 15.04 12.53 14.18
C PRO A 78 14.34 11.25 13.69
N VAL A 79 13.20 10.87 14.26
CA VAL A 79 12.41 9.72 13.80
C VAL A 79 11.84 9.97 12.40
N SER A 80 11.34 11.19 12.12
CA SER A 80 10.86 11.55 10.78
C SER A 80 11.99 11.52 9.75
N LYS A 81 13.18 12.02 10.09
CA LYS A 81 14.38 11.91 9.24
C LYS A 81 14.77 10.46 8.98
N LYS A 82 14.69 9.61 10.02
CA LYS A 82 14.93 8.17 9.88
C LYS A 82 13.89 7.51 8.98
N MET A 83 12.61 7.88 9.09
CA MET A 83 11.56 7.40 8.19
C MET A 83 11.90 7.72 6.73
N ILE A 84 12.31 8.96 6.43
CA ILE A 84 12.70 9.42 5.09
C ILE A 84 13.84 8.56 4.53
N LEU A 85 14.87 8.30 5.34
CA LEU A 85 16.01 7.50 4.90
C LEU A 85 15.67 6.03 4.70
N SER A 86 14.80 5.46 5.57
CA SER A 86 14.64 4.01 5.73
C SER A 86 13.31 3.44 5.22
N HIS A 87 12.53 4.19 4.42
CA HIS A 87 11.21 3.71 3.99
C HIS A 87 11.27 2.50 3.04
N HIS A 88 12.39 2.27 2.40
CA HIS A 88 12.66 1.07 1.60
C HIS A 88 13.43 -0.02 2.36
N GLU A 89 13.71 0.16 3.64
CA GLU A 89 14.25 -0.94 4.44
C GLU A 89 13.23 -2.06 4.65
N ARG A 90 13.72 -3.26 4.88
CA ARG A 90 12.88 -4.45 5.11
C ARG A 90 13.31 -5.16 6.39
N LYS A 91 12.40 -5.90 6.99
CA LYS A 91 12.60 -6.60 8.25
C LYS A 91 13.73 -7.63 8.20
N ASP A 92 13.92 -8.27 7.05
CA ASP A 92 14.97 -9.25 6.79
C ASP A 92 16.32 -8.64 6.39
N GLY A 93 16.40 -7.30 6.24
CA GLY A 93 17.60 -6.59 5.80
C GLY A 93 17.85 -6.62 4.28
N SER A 94 16.89 -7.09 3.48
CA SER A 94 16.98 -7.07 2.01
C SER A 94 16.74 -5.69 1.40
N GLY A 95 16.26 -4.72 2.20
CA GLY A 95 15.96 -3.36 1.78
C GLY A 95 17.17 -2.50 1.44
N PHE A 96 16.96 -1.20 1.36
CA PHE A 96 17.99 -0.19 1.12
C PHE A 96 17.62 1.14 1.82
N PRO A 97 18.54 2.07 2.04
CA PRO A 97 19.95 2.07 1.60
C PRO A 97 20.90 1.35 2.56
N LEU A 98 20.52 1.18 3.84
CA LEU A 98 21.41 0.70 4.91
C LEU A 98 21.38 -0.82 5.09
N LYS A 99 20.40 -1.50 4.49
CA LYS A 99 20.16 -2.95 4.63
C LYS A 99 20.00 -3.37 6.10
N GLN A 100 19.21 -2.60 6.84
CA GLN A 100 19.01 -2.77 8.27
C GLN A 100 17.53 -2.82 8.63
N ARG A 101 17.20 -3.69 9.58
CA ARG A 101 15.89 -3.67 10.20
C ARG A 101 15.70 -2.40 11.03
N THR A 102 14.63 -1.67 10.77
CA THR A 102 14.20 -0.55 11.62
C THR A 102 13.43 -1.06 12.84
N LYS A 103 13.64 -0.42 14.00
CA LYS A 103 12.96 -0.77 15.26
C LYS A 103 11.74 0.13 15.51
N GLU A 104 11.76 1.35 15.01
CA GLU A 104 10.73 2.36 15.18
C GLU A 104 9.45 1.96 14.45
N ILE A 105 8.35 1.98 15.17
CA ILE A 105 7.04 1.61 14.62
C ILE A 105 6.62 2.57 13.50
N GLU A 106 7.01 3.83 13.57
CA GLU A 106 6.76 4.86 12.57
C GLU A 106 7.40 4.51 11.22
N CYS A 107 8.66 4.05 11.23
CA CYS A 107 9.34 3.56 10.03
C CYS A 107 8.63 2.35 9.44
N ASN A 108 8.27 1.38 10.29
CA ASN A 108 7.59 0.17 9.84
C ASN A 108 6.20 0.46 9.24
N ILE A 109 5.49 1.47 9.77
CA ILE A 109 4.21 1.91 9.21
C ILE A 109 4.42 2.46 7.80
N LEU A 110 5.37 3.39 7.62
CA LEU A 110 5.66 3.98 6.30
C LEU A 110 6.06 2.90 5.29
N GLN A 111 6.95 1.98 5.65
CA GLN A 111 7.41 0.88 4.77
C GLN A 111 6.26 0.06 4.19
N VAL A 112 5.27 -0.29 5.00
CA VAL A 112 4.12 -1.09 4.53
C VAL A 112 3.16 -0.24 3.70
N CYS A 113 2.85 0.98 4.15
CA CYS A 113 1.91 1.86 3.48
C CYS A 113 2.43 2.35 2.13
N ASP A 114 3.71 2.68 2.07
CA ASP A 114 4.40 3.10 0.86
C ASP A 114 4.46 1.95 -0.15
N THR A 115 4.90 0.75 0.26
CA THR A 115 4.89 -0.42 -0.61
C THR A 115 3.50 -0.71 -1.18
N PHE A 116 2.44 -0.59 -0.37
CA PHE A 116 1.07 -0.76 -0.85
C PHE A 116 0.71 0.28 -1.92
N ASP A 117 1.01 1.55 -1.67
CA ASP A 117 0.75 2.64 -2.62
C ASP A 117 1.56 2.47 -3.91
N CYS A 118 2.84 2.13 -3.81
CA CYS A 118 3.71 1.87 -4.97
C CYS A 118 3.13 0.77 -5.87
N LEU A 119 2.67 -0.34 -5.32
CA LEU A 119 2.07 -1.43 -6.08
C LEU A 119 0.80 -1.01 -6.82
N ILE A 120 -0.09 -0.21 -6.20
CA ILE A 120 -1.35 0.21 -6.83
C ILE A 120 -1.21 1.44 -7.72
N SER A 121 -0.22 2.28 -7.51
CA SER A 121 0.06 3.46 -8.35
C SER A 121 0.98 3.15 -9.53
N GLY A 122 1.80 2.10 -9.44
CA GLY A 122 2.86 1.79 -10.37
C GLY A 122 4.11 2.63 -10.15
N MET A 123 4.30 3.16 -8.95
CA MET A 123 5.54 3.84 -8.59
C MET A 123 6.61 2.79 -8.31
N GLU A 124 7.79 2.94 -8.89
CA GLU A 124 8.92 2.00 -8.78
C GLU A 124 8.71 0.60 -9.37
N CYS A 125 7.51 0.24 -9.75
CA CYS A 125 7.19 -1.09 -10.24
C CYS A 125 6.06 -1.05 -11.26
N LYS A 126 5.77 -2.18 -11.87
CA LYS A 126 4.57 -2.36 -12.68
C LYS A 126 3.33 -2.28 -11.80
N ARG A 127 2.38 -1.45 -12.21
CA ARG A 127 1.11 -1.27 -11.51
C ARG A 127 0.36 -2.59 -11.38
N THR A 128 -0.17 -2.87 -10.18
CA THR A 128 -0.99 -4.05 -9.88
C THR A 128 -2.39 -3.66 -9.40
N GLY A 129 -3.27 -4.64 -9.31
CA GLY A 129 -4.58 -4.45 -8.67
C GLY A 129 -4.48 -4.44 -7.15
N ILE A 130 -5.48 -3.84 -6.48
CA ILE A 130 -5.57 -3.79 -5.02
C ILE A 130 -5.47 -5.19 -4.39
N GLN A 131 -6.07 -6.20 -5.01
CA GLN A 131 -6.02 -7.58 -4.55
C GLN A 131 -4.60 -8.12 -4.52
N GLN A 132 -3.89 -8.03 -5.64
CA GLN A 132 -2.51 -8.48 -5.77
C GLN A 132 -1.58 -7.74 -4.80
N ALA A 133 -1.79 -6.43 -4.61
CA ALA A 133 -1.03 -5.65 -3.64
C ALA A 133 -1.27 -6.14 -2.20
N LEU A 134 -2.52 -6.45 -1.82
CA LEU A 134 -2.85 -7.01 -0.52
C LEU A 134 -2.29 -8.42 -0.34
N GLU A 135 -2.37 -9.27 -1.35
CA GLU A 135 -1.82 -10.62 -1.36
C GLU A 135 -0.30 -10.58 -1.16
N TYR A 136 0.40 -9.73 -1.90
CA TYR A 136 1.84 -9.53 -1.72
C TYR A 136 2.20 -9.14 -0.27
N LEU A 137 1.47 -8.18 0.32
CA LEU A 137 1.73 -7.79 1.72
C LEU A 137 1.46 -8.93 2.71
N ILE A 138 0.44 -9.76 2.46
CA ILE A 138 0.08 -10.90 3.33
C ILE A 138 1.15 -11.99 3.26
N GLU A 139 1.58 -12.35 2.06
CA GLU A 139 2.61 -13.38 1.81
C GLU A 139 3.97 -12.98 2.38
N THR A 140 4.30 -11.70 2.31
CA THR A 140 5.58 -11.17 2.81
C THR A 140 5.54 -10.72 4.28
N ALA A 141 4.39 -10.84 4.94
CA ALA A 141 4.24 -10.50 6.36
C ALA A 141 5.13 -11.40 7.24
N ASP A 142 5.84 -10.77 8.20
CA ASP A 142 6.91 -11.32 9.04
C ASP A 142 8.24 -11.62 8.32
N ILE A 143 8.28 -11.65 7.02
CA ILE A 143 9.53 -11.74 6.25
C ILE A 143 10.05 -10.34 5.98
N LEU A 144 9.28 -9.54 5.24
CA LEU A 144 9.66 -8.17 4.84
C LEU A 144 9.04 -7.11 5.75
N PHE A 145 7.84 -7.36 6.30
CA PHE A 145 7.02 -6.38 7.00
C PHE A 145 6.52 -6.87 8.36
N GLU A 146 6.16 -5.92 9.23
CA GLU A 146 5.51 -6.22 10.50
C GLU A 146 4.06 -6.68 10.29
N ARG A 147 3.76 -7.95 10.56
CA ARG A 147 2.45 -8.60 10.39
C ARG A 147 1.29 -7.81 11.01
N LYS A 148 1.54 -7.15 12.15
CA LYS A 148 0.51 -6.35 12.83
C LYS A 148 0.01 -5.21 11.96
N ILE A 149 0.92 -4.54 11.24
CA ILE A 149 0.61 -3.42 10.34
C ILE A 149 -0.12 -3.94 9.11
N VAL A 150 0.38 -5.01 8.49
CA VAL A 150 -0.26 -5.65 7.33
C VAL A 150 -1.70 -6.05 7.64
N LYS A 151 -1.97 -6.67 8.81
CA LYS A 151 -3.33 -7.03 9.24
C LYS A 151 -4.26 -5.82 9.40
N ILE A 152 -3.72 -4.66 9.78
CA ILE A 152 -4.53 -3.43 9.87
C ILE A 152 -4.90 -2.95 8.47
N ILE A 153 -3.95 -2.89 7.54
CA ILE A 153 -4.20 -2.49 6.14
C ILE A 153 -5.22 -3.44 5.50
N GLN A 154 -5.05 -4.75 5.64
CA GLN A 154 -5.99 -5.77 5.13
C GLN A 154 -7.43 -5.54 5.60
N LYS A 155 -7.61 -5.06 6.84
CA LYS A 155 -8.95 -4.77 7.39
C LYS A 155 -9.50 -3.42 6.97
N MET A 156 -8.64 -2.48 6.60
CA MET A 156 -9.02 -1.10 6.25
C MET A 156 -9.29 -0.93 4.77
N VAL A 157 -8.56 -1.64 3.94
CA VAL A 157 -8.66 -1.55 2.48
C VAL A 157 -9.77 -2.49 1.99
N ALA A 158 -10.63 -1.98 1.12
CA ALA A 158 -11.64 -2.79 0.45
C ALA A 158 -10.96 -3.71 -0.56
N TYR A 159 -11.09 -5.01 -0.38
CA TYR A 159 -10.52 -6.01 -1.31
C TYR A 159 -11.17 -5.91 -2.70
N TYR A 160 -12.46 -5.61 -2.71
CA TYR A 160 -13.25 -5.31 -3.91
C TYR A 160 -13.92 -3.95 -3.72
N PRO A 161 -13.33 -2.84 -4.18
CA PRO A 161 -13.95 -1.52 -4.07
C PRO A 161 -15.33 -1.44 -4.73
N VAL A 162 -16.16 -0.50 -4.28
CA VAL A 162 -17.44 -0.20 -4.96
C VAL A 162 -17.16 0.17 -6.42
N GLY A 163 -17.96 -0.37 -7.34
CA GLY A 163 -17.76 -0.23 -8.79
C GLY A 163 -16.92 -1.36 -9.41
N THR A 164 -16.27 -2.23 -8.61
CA THR A 164 -15.53 -3.38 -9.14
C THR A 164 -16.50 -4.38 -9.79
N ARG A 165 -16.24 -4.74 -11.05
CA ARG A 165 -16.96 -5.82 -11.73
C ARG A 165 -16.34 -7.15 -11.39
N VAL A 166 -17.19 -8.12 -11.08
CA VAL A 166 -16.77 -9.45 -10.59
C VAL A 166 -17.59 -10.56 -11.20
N ARG A 167 -16.97 -11.71 -11.37
CA ARG A 167 -17.64 -12.97 -11.71
C ARG A 167 -17.82 -13.80 -10.48
N LEU A 168 -19.06 -14.31 -10.28
CA LEU A 168 -19.42 -15.15 -9.14
C LEU A 168 -19.25 -16.65 -9.48
N ASN A 169 -19.17 -17.47 -8.46
CA ASN A 169 -19.15 -18.94 -8.61
C ASN A 169 -20.46 -19.52 -9.17
N THR A 170 -21.53 -18.72 -9.20
CA THR A 170 -22.80 -19.05 -9.87
C THR A 170 -22.72 -18.87 -11.39
N GLY A 171 -21.63 -18.28 -11.92
CA GLY A 171 -21.47 -17.92 -13.33
C GLY A 171 -21.91 -16.50 -13.67
N GLU A 172 -22.69 -15.87 -12.80
CA GLU A 172 -23.19 -14.50 -12.99
C GLU A 172 -22.07 -13.47 -12.91
N VAL A 173 -22.22 -12.37 -13.61
CA VAL A 173 -21.39 -11.18 -13.51
C VAL A 173 -22.16 -10.11 -12.76
N GLY A 174 -21.49 -9.37 -11.88
CA GLY A 174 -22.11 -8.30 -11.12
C GLY A 174 -21.11 -7.19 -10.80
N VAL A 175 -21.59 -6.17 -10.12
CA VAL A 175 -20.80 -5.03 -9.65
C VAL A 175 -20.95 -4.88 -8.14
N VAL A 176 -19.83 -4.57 -7.48
CA VAL A 176 -19.83 -4.27 -6.05
C VAL A 176 -20.54 -2.93 -5.82
N ILE A 177 -21.61 -2.95 -5.03
CA ILE A 177 -22.42 -1.75 -4.73
C ILE A 177 -22.23 -1.24 -3.30
N CYS A 178 -21.80 -2.11 -2.37
CA CYS A 178 -21.62 -1.71 -0.98
C CYS A 178 -20.59 -2.62 -0.30
N GLN A 179 -19.81 -2.05 0.62
CA GLN A 179 -18.91 -2.81 1.49
C GLN A 179 -19.67 -3.41 2.67
N THR A 180 -19.13 -4.50 3.22
CA THR A 180 -19.58 -5.09 4.48
C THR A 180 -18.47 -5.00 5.53
N SER A 181 -18.69 -5.55 6.72
CA SER A 181 -17.66 -5.66 7.74
C SER A 181 -16.51 -6.62 7.36
N ASN A 182 -16.67 -7.39 6.28
CA ASN A 182 -15.63 -8.24 5.71
C ASN A 182 -15.31 -7.78 4.29
N SER A 183 -14.11 -7.24 4.09
CA SER A 183 -13.66 -6.63 2.83
C SER A 183 -13.68 -7.59 1.61
N ILE A 184 -13.62 -8.90 1.84
CA ILE A 184 -13.69 -9.94 0.79
C ILE A 184 -15.13 -10.41 0.50
N ARG A 185 -16.14 -9.92 1.23
CA ARG A 185 -17.55 -10.32 1.10
C ARG A 185 -18.49 -9.11 0.96
N PRO A 186 -18.36 -8.33 -0.11
CA PRO A 186 -19.19 -7.16 -0.35
C PRO A 186 -20.64 -7.51 -0.70
N VAL A 187 -21.44 -6.48 -0.96
CA VAL A 187 -22.75 -6.61 -1.59
C VAL A 187 -22.59 -6.37 -3.10
N ILE A 188 -23.18 -7.27 -3.90
CA ILE A 188 -23.06 -7.26 -5.35
C ILE A 188 -24.44 -7.15 -5.98
N ALA A 189 -24.63 -6.27 -6.94
CA ALA A 189 -25.75 -6.24 -7.87
C ALA A 189 -25.36 -7.02 -9.12
N VAL A 190 -26.30 -7.84 -9.63
CA VAL A 190 -26.06 -8.73 -10.79
C VAL A 190 -26.44 -8.00 -12.09
N PHE A 191 -25.70 -8.26 -13.16
CA PHE A 191 -26.03 -7.82 -14.50
C PHE A 191 -26.88 -8.87 -15.22
N ASP A 192 -27.80 -8.41 -16.07
CA ASP A 192 -28.50 -9.23 -17.04
C ASP A 192 -27.67 -9.51 -18.31
N GLU A 193 -28.29 -10.22 -19.28
CA GLU A 193 -27.65 -10.52 -20.56
C GLU A 193 -27.36 -9.27 -21.41
N LYS A 194 -28.08 -8.15 -21.17
CA LYS A 194 -27.88 -6.85 -21.82
C LYS A 194 -26.85 -5.98 -21.11
N ASN A 195 -26.24 -6.51 -20.01
CA ASN A 195 -25.27 -5.81 -19.19
C ASN A 195 -25.87 -4.61 -18.40
N GLU A 196 -27.17 -4.70 -18.08
CA GLU A 196 -27.87 -3.76 -17.21
C GLU A 196 -27.95 -4.30 -15.80
N ILE A 197 -27.93 -3.42 -14.80
CA ILE A 197 -28.02 -3.82 -13.39
C ILE A 197 -29.46 -4.26 -13.11
N THR A 198 -29.62 -5.48 -12.59
CA THR A 198 -30.91 -6.04 -12.19
C THR A 198 -31.25 -5.68 -10.74
N ASP A 199 -32.49 -5.99 -10.32
CA ASP A 199 -32.92 -5.88 -8.90
C ASP A 199 -32.31 -7.00 -8.02
N VAL A 200 -31.62 -7.97 -8.60
CA VAL A 200 -30.99 -9.08 -7.88
C VAL A 200 -29.72 -8.61 -7.21
N THR A 201 -29.68 -8.72 -5.88
CA THR A 201 -28.51 -8.36 -5.08
C THR A 201 -28.08 -9.50 -4.17
N TYR A 202 -26.77 -9.72 -4.07
CA TYR A 202 -26.18 -10.71 -3.18
C TYR A 202 -25.34 -10.03 -2.10
N ASN A 203 -25.80 -10.11 -0.84
CA ASN A 203 -24.96 -9.79 0.30
C ASN A 203 -24.11 -11.04 0.64
N LEU A 204 -22.82 -11.02 0.27
CA LEU A 204 -21.93 -12.17 0.42
C LEU A 204 -21.63 -12.51 1.90
N MET A 205 -21.81 -11.56 2.83
CA MET A 205 -21.72 -11.85 4.27
C MET A 205 -22.85 -12.78 4.74
N LYS A 206 -24.07 -12.58 4.21
CA LYS A 206 -25.25 -13.37 4.56
C LYS A 206 -25.32 -14.65 3.73
N ASN A 207 -24.92 -14.60 2.46
CA ASN A 207 -24.96 -15.74 1.54
C ASN A 207 -23.56 -16.36 1.37
N LYS A 208 -23.21 -17.28 2.26
CA LYS A 208 -21.88 -17.93 2.29
C LYS A 208 -21.61 -18.87 1.10
N LYS A 209 -22.65 -19.31 0.38
CA LYS A 209 -22.52 -20.21 -0.77
C LYS A 209 -22.06 -19.47 -2.04
N ILE A 210 -22.27 -18.16 -2.10
CA ILE A 210 -21.84 -17.33 -3.22
C ILE A 210 -20.48 -16.72 -2.90
N SER A 211 -19.55 -16.76 -3.86
CA SER A 211 -18.21 -16.21 -3.77
C SER A 211 -17.80 -15.55 -5.07
N ILE A 212 -16.89 -14.58 -4.97
CA ILE A 212 -16.24 -13.97 -6.11
C ILE A 212 -15.14 -14.93 -6.59
N LEU A 213 -15.12 -15.24 -7.89
CA LEU A 213 -14.08 -16.04 -8.54
C LEU A 213 -12.96 -15.14 -9.08
N GLN A 214 -13.33 -14.01 -9.71
CA GLN A 214 -12.37 -13.11 -10.34
C GLN A 214 -12.96 -11.72 -10.55
N VAL A 215 -12.10 -10.74 -10.72
CA VAL A 215 -12.42 -9.40 -11.23
C VAL A 215 -12.45 -9.46 -12.77
N VAL A 216 -13.41 -8.79 -13.39
CA VAL A 216 -13.64 -8.79 -14.85
C VAL A 216 -13.70 -7.37 -15.40
#